data_fc0391a61bc1b7ef08178cf8216d6d71
#
_entry.id   fc0391a61bc1b7ef08178cf8216d6d71
#
_cell.length_a   1.000
_cell.length_b   1.000
_cell.length_c   1.000
_cell.angle_alpha   90.00
_cell.angle_beta   90.00
_cell.angle_gamma   90.00
#
_symmetry.space_group_name_H-M   'P 1'
#
loop_
_entity.id
_entity.type
_entity.pdbx_description
1 polymer ?
#
loop_
_entity_poly.entity_id
_entity_poly.type
_entity_poly.pdbx_seq_one_letter_code
_entity_poly.pdbx_strand_id
1 'polypeptide(L)'
;MGNISRRDFLAVAAVLGAEAAWGRSFSTPSKISWRERRDLFPEGVASGDPDSTSVLLWTRRAPQSEPQPKPAEELIVEVALDQTFQRVIATQKVSISAEADWTCRVLVGGLKPAQVYWYRFTDAEGSGSRLGRTITAPAEDDSRPVHFAFVSCQNANLGAQNAYRRMIFEDEHASEQDQLSFVLHLGDFIYELVWYPEDRATYYDRKVRELVRYPQGEKISDFHIPVNVDDYRAVYRSYLHDPDLQDARARWPFVPMWDNHEFSWQGWQSLQVFNGKTRPAQTRKVAAMQAFFEYQPARMMKSGGSSLEVFSPPQVKDAPVTVFDEHGLGQEANNLTAINSLTGYRSLRWGRNVELMITDERSYRSEDPGSKFDDAAFFNKDYSQFVPEEVLEIIDGGRDYNGGKPPDTIRFGDRQVSNLRKADPAQTILGAEQKAWFL
;
A
#
# COMPACT_ATOMS: atom_id res chain seq x y z
N MET A 1 -16.90 1.54 -17.29
CA MET A 1 -15.88 2.36 -17.98
C MET A 1 -15.08 1.44 -18.87
N GLY A 2 -14.85 1.79 -20.14
CA GLY A 2 -14.18 0.89 -21.10
C GLY A 2 -12.73 0.62 -20.73
N ASN A 3 -12.26 -0.58 -21.04
CA ASN A 3 -10.85 -0.95 -20.96
C ASN A 3 -10.01 0.12 -21.68
N ILE A 4 -9.15 0.80 -20.95
CA ILE A 4 -8.18 1.74 -21.53
C ILE A 4 -7.21 0.89 -22.35
N SER A 5 -7.25 1.03 -23.67
CA SER A 5 -6.34 0.30 -24.55
C SER A 5 -4.88 0.78 -24.34
N ARG A 6 -3.90 -0.05 -24.72
CA ARG A 6 -2.47 0.35 -24.73
C ARG A 6 -2.23 1.68 -25.46
N ARG A 7 -3.02 1.98 -26.47
CA ARG A 7 -2.93 3.20 -27.25
C ARG A 7 -3.46 4.40 -26.48
N ASP A 8 -4.53 4.20 -25.71
CA ASP A 8 -5.13 5.24 -24.86
C ASP A 8 -4.25 5.52 -23.63
N PHE A 9 -3.57 4.50 -23.09
CA PHE A 9 -2.57 4.69 -22.01
C PHE A 9 -1.38 5.53 -22.48
N LEU A 10 -0.85 5.28 -23.67
CA LEU A 10 0.23 6.05 -24.26
C LEU A 10 -0.23 7.48 -24.63
N ALA A 11 -1.46 7.66 -25.08
CA ALA A 11 -2.05 8.97 -25.35
C ALA A 11 -2.29 9.77 -24.06
N VAL A 12 -2.75 9.12 -22.99
CA VAL A 12 -2.94 9.72 -21.67
C VAL A 12 -1.59 10.13 -21.04
N ALA A 13 -0.55 9.31 -21.16
CA ALA A 13 0.80 9.65 -20.72
C ALA A 13 1.38 10.87 -21.49
N ALA A 14 1.05 11.01 -22.78
CA ALA A 14 1.49 12.15 -23.58
C ALA A 14 0.72 13.44 -23.32
N VAL A 15 -0.55 13.35 -22.88
CA VAL A 15 -1.44 14.50 -22.64
C VAL A 15 -1.30 15.07 -21.23
N LEU A 16 -0.88 14.26 -20.24
CA LEU A 16 -0.88 14.64 -18.83
C LEU A 16 0.46 15.19 -18.32
N GLY A 17 1.45 15.45 -19.20
CA GLY A 17 2.76 15.93 -18.76
C GLY A 17 3.46 14.94 -17.81
N ALA A 18 3.07 13.67 -17.87
CA ALA A 18 3.61 12.62 -17.03
C ALA A 18 5.12 12.51 -17.27
N GLU A 19 5.88 12.63 -16.22
CA GLU A 19 7.33 12.48 -16.22
C GLU A 19 7.68 10.98 -16.38
N ALA A 20 7.50 10.47 -17.60
CA ALA A 20 7.88 9.13 -17.97
C ALA A 20 9.26 9.15 -18.62
N ALA A 21 10.21 8.45 -18.04
CA ALA A 21 11.48 8.18 -18.69
C ALA A 21 11.28 7.08 -19.74
N TRP A 22 11.71 7.34 -20.96
CA TRP A 22 11.59 6.41 -22.08
C TRP A 22 12.93 5.73 -22.35
N GLY A 23 12.90 4.41 -22.47
CA GLY A 23 14.04 3.64 -22.90
C GLY A 23 14.55 4.10 -24.28
N ARG A 24 15.85 4.22 -24.43
CA ARG A 24 16.50 4.59 -25.68
C ARG A 24 16.77 3.33 -26.53
N SER A 25 16.74 3.49 -27.84
CA SER A 25 17.15 2.43 -28.77
C SER A 25 18.63 2.07 -28.65
N PHE A 26 19.45 2.99 -28.15
CA PHE A 26 20.89 2.82 -27.96
C PHE A 26 21.26 3.12 -26.50
N SER A 27 22.10 2.27 -25.92
CA SER A 27 22.68 2.48 -24.61
C SER A 27 23.98 3.28 -24.71
N THR A 28 24.21 4.16 -23.74
CA THR A 28 25.45 4.96 -23.63
C THR A 28 25.94 4.95 -22.19
N PRO A 29 27.26 5.10 -21.95
CA PRO A 29 27.75 5.30 -20.59
C PRO A 29 27.10 6.53 -19.93
N SER A 30 26.87 6.42 -18.63
CA SER A 30 26.40 7.57 -17.83
C SER A 30 27.40 8.72 -17.91
N LYS A 31 26.87 9.93 -18.00
CA LYS A 31 27.62 11.19 -17.89
C LYS A 31 27.37 11.90 -16.57
N ILE A 32 26.58 11.30 -15.69
CA ILE A 32 26.20 11.87 -14.40
C ILE A 32 27.25 11.50 -13.37
N SER A 33 27.83 12.51 -12.70
CA SER A 33 28.62 12.28 -11.49
C SER A 33 27.68 11.75 -10.41
N TRP A 34 27.99 10.59 -9.85
CA TRP A 34 27.17 9.96 -8.82
C TRP A 34 28.04 9.47 -7.67
N ARG A 35 27.64 9.84 -6.45
CA ARG A 35 28.24 9.34 -5.21
C ARG A 35 27.12 8.97 -4.23
N GLU A 36 27.07 7.74 -3.79
CA GLU A 36 26.05 7.28 -2.83
C GLU A 36 26.10 8.08 -1.52
N ARG A 37 24.96 8.61 -1.12
CA ARG A 37 24.73 9.43 0.07
C ARG A 37 23.46 8.96 0.77
N ARG A 38 23.56 7.88 1.56
CA ARG A 38 22.44 7.30 2.29
C ARG A 38 21.84 8.25 3.32
N ASP A 39 22.62 9.18 3.83
CA ASP A 39 22.16 10.23 4.74
C ASP A 39 21.20 11.22 4.06
N LEU A 40 21.29 11.40 2.74
CA LEU A 40 20.36 12.22 1.97
C LEU A 40 19.22 11.43 1.33
N PHE A 41 19.36 10.12 1.23
CA PHE A 41 18.35 9.17 0.74
C PHE A 41 18.09 8.08 1.80
N PRO A 42 17.66 8.48 3.03
CA PRO A 42 17.65 7.58 4.19
C PRO A 42 16.62 6.46 4.09
N GLU A 43 15.57 6.60 3.28
CA GLU A 43 14.55 5.57 3.03
C GLU A 43 14.89 4.66 1.84
N GLY A 44 16.05 4.88 1.20
CA GLY A 44 16.55 4.05 0.10
C GLY A 44 15.80 4.24 -1.21
N VAL A 45 15.66 3.16 -1.96
CA VAL A 45 14.97 3.12 -3.25
C VAL A 45 14.00 1.96 -3.32
N ALA A 46 13.01 2.05 -4.20
CA ALA A 46 12.09 0.95 -4.50
C ALA A 46 11.66 0.97 -5.96
N SER A 47 11.22 -0.18 -6.45
CA SER A 47 10.47 -0.28 -7.69
C SER A 47 9.17 -1.06 -7.44
N GLY A 48 8.16 -0.86 -8.29
CA GLY A 48 6.91 -1.57 -8.10
C GLY A 48 6.00 -1.62 -9.31
N ASP A 49 4.98 -2.45 -9.19
CA ASP A 49 3.96 -2.70 -10.20
C ASP A 49 4.53 -2.80 -11.62
N PRO A 50 5.49 -3.70 -11.88
CA PRO A 50 6.07 -3.85 -13.21
C PRO A 50 5.05 -4.45 -14.18
N ASP A 51 4.98 -3.92 -15.39
CA ASP A 51 4.42 -4.62 -16.54
C ASP A 51 5.50 -5.07 -17.51
N SER A 52 5.13 -5.60 -18.67
CA SER A 52 6.10 -6.12 -19.64
C SER A 52 6.99 -5.04 -20.28
N THR A 53 6.65 -3.77 -20.15
CA THR A 53 7.34 -2.67 -20.84
C THR A 53 7.63 -1.47 -19.96
N SER A 54 7.21 -1.49 -18.70
CA SER A 54 7.42 -0.37 -17.77
C SER A 54 7.45 -0.79 -16.32
N VAL A 55 7.99 0.08 -15.47
CA VAL A 55 8.07 -0.10 -14.02
C VAL A 55 8.03 1.25 -13.32
N LEU A 56 7.36 1.33 -12.19
CA LEU A 56 7.39 2.51 -11.34
C LEU A 56 8.62 2.47 -10.43
N LEU A 57 9.42 3.53 -10.43
CA LEU A 57 10.57 3.70 -9.56
C LEU A 57 10.26 4.73 -8.48
N TRP A 58 10.87 4.56 -7.31
CA TRP A 58 10.65 5.38 -6.14
C TRP A 58 11.93 5.66 -5.37
N THR A 59 12.04 6.85 -4.82
CA THR A 59 12.98 7.23 -3.76
C THR A 59 12.41 8.40 -2.95
N ARG A 60 13.08 8.76 -1.87
CA ARG A 60 12.90 10.03 -1.16
C ARG A 60 14.25 10.69 -0.95
N ARG A 61 14.36 11.97 -1.32
CA ARG A 61 15.52 12.79 -1.06
C ARG A 61 15.21 13.69 0.13
N ALA A 62 15.69 13.34 1.33
CA ALA A 62 15.44 14.13 2.52
C ALA A 62 15.95 15.57 2.34
N PRO A 63 15.19 16.59 2.75
CA PRO A 63 15.65 17.97 2.69
C PRO A 63 16.87 18.14 3.58
N GLN A 64 17.84 18.94 3.14
CA GLN A 64 18.92 19.34 4.02
C GLN A 64 18.38 20.32 5.06
N SER A 65 18.92 20.24 6.28
CA SER A 65 18.62 21.17 7.37
C SER A 65 19.27 22.53 7.09
N GLU A 66 18.77 23.25 6.11
CA GLU A 66 19.08 24.65 5.88
C GLU A 66 18.01 25.52 6.55
N PRO A 67 18.34 26.80 6.89
CA PRO A 67 17.37 27.68 7.56
C PRO A 67 16.05 27.88 6.80
N GLN A 68 16.04 27.58 5.50
CA GLN A 68 14.82 27.50 4.67
C GLN A 68 15.00 26.43 3.60
N PRO A 69 14.34 25.27 3.70
CA PRO A 69 14.37 24.27 2.64
C PRO A 69 13.83 24.86 1.34
N LYS A 70 14.49 24.56 0.22
CA LYS A 70 14.00 24.92 -1.10
C LYS A 70 12.61 24.30 -1.31
N PRO A 71 11.63 25.01 -1.90
CA PRO A 71 10.28 24.50 -2.07
C PRO A 71 10.21 23.28 -3.01
N ALA A 72 11.17 23.14 -3.92
CA ALA A 72 11.30 22.00 -4.84
C ALA A 72 12.77 21.77 -5.20
N GLU A 73 13.10 20.54 -5.52
CA GLU A 73 14.41 20.12 -6.02
C GLU A 73 14.22 19.25 -7.27
N GLU A 74 15.29 19.08 -8.06
CA GLU A 74 15.30 18.23 -9.24
C GLU A 74 16.21 17.03 -9.00
N LEU A 75 15.69 15.83 -9.26
CA LEU A 75 16.46 14.59 -9.31
C LEU A 75 16.60 14.14 -10.76
N ILE A 76 17.75 13.53 -11.07
CA ILE A 76 17.95 12.78 -12.30
C ILE A 76 17.81 11.30 -11.96
N VAL A 77 16.91 10.61 -12.66
CA VAL A 77 16.83 9.15 -12.63
C VAL A 77 17.53 8.58 -13.84
N GLU A 78 18.39 7.59 -13.64
CA GLU A 78 19.00 6.79 -14.70
C GLU A 78 18.61 5.33 -14.56
N VAL A 79 18.34 4.70 -15.70
CA VAL A 79 18.10 3.25 -15.80
C VAL A 79 19.10 2.63 -16.78
N ALA A 80 19.72 1.54 -16.37
CA ALA A 80 20.79 0.88 -17.10
C ALA A 80 20.59 -0.64 -17.18
N LEU A 81 21.28 -1.25 -18.13
CA LEU A 81 21.36 -2.71 -18.29
C LEU A 81 22.46 -3.37 -17.46
N ASP A 82 23.23 -2.57 -16.71
CA ASP A 82 24.32 -3.04 -15.86
C ASP A 82 24.53 -2.14 -14.64
N GLN A 83 25.11 -2.71 -13.59
CA GLN A 83 25.37 -2.02 -12.31
C GLN A 83 26.37 -0.87 -12.40
N THR A 84 27.23 -0.87 -13.43
CA THR A 84 28.28 0.13 -13.62
C THR A 84 27.81 1.31 -14.45
N PHE A 85 26.55 1.27 -14.91
CA PHE A 85 25.93 2.32 -15.73
C PHE A 85 26.72 2.63 -17.01
N GLN A 86 27.38 1.62 -17.59
CA GLN A 86 27.99 1.72 -18.91
C GLN A 86 26.96 1.63 -20.04
N ARG A 87 25.80 1.06 -19.77
CA ARG A 87 24.71 0.89 -20.73
C ARG A 87 23.42 1.52 -20.20
N VAL A 88 23.43 2.85 -20.07
CA VAL A 88 22.23 3.63 -19.68
C VAL A 88 21.25 3.66 -20.86
N ILE A 89 20.00 3.30 -20.61
CA ILE A 89 18.93 3.24 -21.60
C ILE A 89 17.86 4.30 -21.39
N ALA A 90 17.71 4.83 -20.18
CA ALA A 90 16.78 5.90 -19.87
C ALA A 90 17.42 6.90 -18.91
N THR A 91 17.12 8.18 -19.11
CA THR A 91 17.53 9.27 -18.23
C THR A 91 16.42 10.31 -18.24
N GLN A 92 15.92 10.68 -17.05
CA GLN A 92 14.85 11.66 -16.88
C GLN A 92 15.15 12.58 -15.69
N LYS A 93 14.74 13.85 -15.82
CA LYS A 93 14.69 14.80 -14.71
C LYS A 93 13.31 14.77 -14.09
N VAL A 94 13.24 14.75 -12.78
CA VAL A 94 12.01 14.65 -12.00
C VAL A 94 12.05 15.68 -10.89
N SER A 95 11.01 16.50 -10.79
CA SER A 95 10.86 17.45 -9.70
C SER A 95 10.29 16.76 -8.47
N ILE A 96 10.83 17.09 -7.31
CA ILE A 96 10.34 16.68 -6.00
C ILE A 96 10.06 17.91 -5.14
N SER A 97 9.10 17.84 -4.24
CA SER A 97 8.70 18.98 -3.42
C SER A 97 8.30 18.58 -2.00
N ALA A 98 8.25 19.58 -1.13
CA ALA A 98 7.78 19.42 0.23
C ALA A 98 6.31 18.98 0.31
N GLU A 99 5.49 19.27 -0.69
CA GLU A 99 4.08 18.85 -0.75
C GLU A 99 3.94 17.33 -0.71
N ALA A 100 4.86 16.61 -1.38
CA ALA A 100 4.93 15.15 -1.40
C ALA A 100 6.02 14.59 -0.47
N ASP A 101 6.39 15.29 0.59
CA ASP A 101 7.46 14.93 1.52
C ASP A 101 8.78 14.54 0.81
N TRP A 102 9.10 15.22 -0.28
CA TRP A 102 10.32 14.98 -1.08
C TRP A 102 10.41 13.58 -1.67
N THR A 103 9.31 12.88 -1.79
CA THR A 103 9.24 11.60 -2.49
C THR A 103 9.29 11.81 -3.99
N CYS A 104 9.93 10.88 -4.68
CA CYS A 104 10.03 10.81 -6.13
C CYS A 104 9.33 9.56 -6.63
N ARG A 105 8.43 9.71 -7.58
CA ARG A 105 7.73 8.62 -8.26
C ARG A 105 7.87 8.83 -9.76
N VAL A 106 8.43 7.87 -10.47
CA VAL A 106 8.62 7.99 -11.91
C VAL A 106 8.32 6.68 -12.62
N LEU A 107 7.46 6.72 -13.63
CA LEU A 107 7.20 5.58 -14.49
C LEU A 107 8.24 5.55 -15.61
N VAL A 108 9.00 4.47 -15.69
CA VAL A 108 9.94 4.23 -16.77
C VAL A 108 9.30 3.29 -17.77
N GLY A 109 9.10 3.75 -18.99
CA GLY A 109 8.52 2.99 -20.10
C GLY A 109 9.51 2.66 -21.20
N GLY A 110 9.06 1.93 -22.23
CA GLY A 110 9.88 1.52 -23.37
C GLY A 110 10.92 0.44 -23.03
N LEU A 111 10.72 -0.27 -21.93
CA LEU A 111 11.57 -1.36 -21.48
C LEU A 111 11.25 -2.66 -22.24
N LYS A 112 12.18 -3.62 -22.24
CA LYS A 112 11.96 -4.96 -22.79
C LYS A 112 11.34 -5.87 -21.74
N PRO A 113 10.47 -6.81 -22.15
CA PRO A 113 9.90 -7.80 -21.24
C PRO A 113 10.95 -8.71 -20.62
N ALA A 114 10.67 -9.17 -19.38
CA ALA A 114 11.49 -10.12 -18.64
C ALA A 114 12.97 -9.74 -18.54
N GLN A 115 13.24 -8.46 -18.45
CA GLN A 115 14.60 -7.92 -18.44
C GLN A 115 14.93 -7.29 -17.09
N VAL A 116 16.08 -7.63 -16.55
CA VAL A 116 16.63 -6.97 -15.35
C VAL A 116 17.22 -5.62 -15.73
N TYR A 117 16.95 -4.63 -14.90
CA TYR A 117 17.46 -3.28 -15.00
C TYR A 117 18.02 -2.82 -13.66
N TRP A 118 18.97 -1.88 -13.75
CA TRP A 118 19.53 -1.17 -12.61
C TRP A 118 19.14 0.30 -12.69
N TYR A 119 18.87 0.92 -11.53
CA TYR A 119 18.47 2.32 -11.51
C TYR A 119 19.07 3.05 -10.32
N ARG A 120 19.15 4.37 -10.43
CA ARG A 120 19.60 5.26 -9.38
C ARG A 120 19.02 6.65 -9.56
N PHE A 121 19.00 7.42 -8.49
CA PHE A 121 18.61 8.81 -8.47
C PHE A 121 19.80 9.65 -8.05
N THR A 122 19.94 10.86 -8.63
CA THR A 122 21.04 11.75 -8.34
C THR A 122 20.53 13.19 -8.28
N ASP A 123 20.91 13.96 -7.24
CA ASP A 123 20.62 15.38 -7.16
C ASP A 123 21.59 16.22 -8.02
N ALA A 124 21.35 17.52 -8.06
CA ALA A 124 22.16 18.45 -8.87
C ALA A 124 23.63 18.51 -8.44
N GLU A 125 23.93 18.19 -7.20
CA GLU A 125 25.28 18.17 -6.61
C GLU A 125 26.01 16.83 -6.80
N GLY A 126 25.38 15.85 -7.46
CA GLY A 126 25.93 14.51 -7.67
C GLY A 126 25.80 13.58 -6.47
N SER A 127 25.03 13.99 -5.45
CA SER A 127 24.67 13.08 -4.35
C SER A 127 23.60 12.11 -4.82
N GLY A 128 23.83 10.82 -4.65
CA GLY A 128 22.98 9.78 -5.21
C GLY A 128 22.36 8.86 -4.18
N SER A 129 21.22 8.30 -4.56
CA SER A 129 20.61 7.19 -3.85
C SER A 129 21.52 5.95 -3.90
N ARG A 130 21.20 4.95 -3.10
CA ARG A 130 21.71 3.60 -3.35
C ARG A 130 21.26 3.10 -4.74
N LEU A 131 21.93 2.06 -5.24
CA LEU A 131 21.53 1.39 -6.46
C LEU A 131 20.29 0.52 -6.19
N GLY A 132 19.32 0.57 -7.11
CA GLY A 132 18.21 -0.35 -7.15
C GLY A 132 18.29 -1.29 -8.34
N ARG A 133 17.75 -2.49 -8.17
CA ARG A 133 17.54 -3.49 -9.21
C ARG A 133 16.02 -3.65 -9.41
N THR A 134 15.60 -3.83 -10.62
CA THR A 134 14.21 -4.14 -10.95
C THR A 134 14.14 -5.12 -12.12
N ILE A 135 12.97 -5.68 -12.34
CA ILE A 135 12.69 -6.55 -13.48
C ILE A 135 11.30 -6.23 -14.05
N THR A 136 11.19 -6.20 -15.36
CA THR A 136 9.90 -6.10 -16.05
C THR A 136 9.19 -7.45 -16.09
N ALA A 137 7.86 -7.44 -16.13
CA ALA A 137 7.10 -8.66 -16.34
C ALA A 137 7.43 -9.31 -17.68
N PRO A 138 7.31 -10.62 -17.82
CA PRO A 138 7.37 -11.29 -19.12
C PRO A 138 6.25 -10.82 -20.05
N ALA A 139 6.44 -10.97 -21.36
CA ALA A 139 5.38 -10.73 -22.34
C ALA A 139 4.18 -11.67 -22.12
N GLU A 140 3.00 -11.26 -22.58
CA GLU A 140 1.74 -11.99 -22.31
C GLU A 140 1.72 -13.43 -22.87
N ASP A 141 2.53 -13.73 -23.88
CA ASP A 141 2.68 -15.06 -24.48
C ASP A 141 3.83 -15.88 -23.87
N ASP A 142 4.65 -15.30 -23.00
CA ASP A 142 5.78 -15.96 -22.35
C ASP A 142 5.29 -16.92 -21.24
N SER A 143 5.65 -18.19 -21.37
CA SER A 143 5.20 -19.27 -20.49
C SER A 143 6.21 -19.68 -19.42
N ARG A 144 7.27 -18.86 -19.20
CA ARG A 144 8.27 -19.16 -18.16
C ARG A 144 7.66 -19.32 -16.77
N PRO A 145 8.28 -20.10 -15.90
CA PRO A 145 7.91 -20.15 -14.46
C PRO A 145 7.97 -18.77 -13.81
N VAL A 146 7.12 -18.56 -12.83
CA VAL A 146 7.08 -17.33 -12.03
C VAL A 146 7.36 -17.69 -10.58
N HIS A 147 8.41 -17.11 -10.03
CA HIS A 147 8.77 -17.25 -8.62
C HIS A 147 8.55 -15.90 -7.93
N PHE A 148 7.73 -15.87 -6.90
CA PHE A 148 7.50 -14.67 -6.12
C PHE A 148 7.32 -15.02 -4.63
N ALA A 149 7.60 -14.05 -3.78
CA ALA A 149 7.26 -14.15 -2.37
C ALA A 149 6.05 -13.25 -2.06
N PHE A 150 5.24 -13.64 -1.08
CA PHE A 150 4.26 -12.75 -0.51
C PHE A 150 4.54 -12.54 0.97
N VAL A 151 4.28 -11.32 1.44
CA VAL A 151 4.53 -10.86 2.81
C VAL A 151 3.38 -9.98 3.28
N SER A 152 3.17 -9.91 4.59
CA SER A 152 2.20 -9.02 5.22
C SER A 152 2.57 -8.77 6.69
N CYS A 153 1.87 -7.85 7.34
CA CYS A 153 1.84 -7.72 8.81
C CYS A 153 3.23 -7.53 9.43
N GLN A 154 4.01 -6.58 8.94
CA GLN A 154 5.39 -6.34 9.36
C GLN A 154 5.50 -5.36 10.54
N ASN A 155 5.02 -5.71 11.74
CA ASN A 155 5.05 -4.83 12.90
C ASN A 155 6.46 -4.54 13.42
N ALA A 156 7.02 -3.38 13.07
CA ALA A 156 8.37 -2.97 13.46
C ALA A 156 8.47 -2.48 14.93
N ASN A 157 7.37 -2.19 15.60
CA ASN A 157 7.39 -1.87 17.04
C ASN A 157 7.86 -3.05 17.90
N LEU A 158 7.66 -4.27 17.38
CA LEU A 158 7.96 -5.53 18.08
C LEU A 158 9.27 -6.19 17.65
N GLY A 159 9.95 -5.69 16.61
CA GLY A 159 11.19 -6.30 16.15
C GLY A 159 11.71 -5.76 14.82
N ALA A 160 12.85 -6.30 14.38
CA ALA A 160 13.45 -6.00 13.09
C ALA A 160 12.82 -6.86 11.97
N GLN A 161 12.92 -6.37 10.73
CA GLN A 161 12.35 -7.01 9.53
C GLN A 161 13.28 -8.09 8.93
N ASN A 162 13.92 -8.89 9.79
CA ASN A 162 14.97 -9.85 9.41
C ASN A 162 14.50 -11.01 8.50
N ALA A 163 13.20 -11.21 8.33
CA ALA A 163 12.67 -12.13 7.34
C ALA A 163 13.13 -11.77 5.91
N TYR A 164 13.22 -10.47 5.61
CA TYR A 164 13.74 -10.00 4.31
C TYR A 164 15.21 -10.39 4.10
N ARG A 165 16.03 -10.37 5.16
CA ARG A 165 17.41 -10.84 5.08
C ARG A 165 17.48 -12.32 4.72
N ARG A 166 16.58 -13.14 5.28
CA ARG A 166 16.51 -14.56 4.92
C ARG A 166 16.06 -14.75 3.47
N MET A 167 15.06 -13.99 3.00
CA MET A 167 14.63 -14.04 1.61
C MET A 167 15.80 -13.71 0.65
N ILE A 168 16.57 -12.66 0.94
CA ILE A 168 17.73 -12.26 0.13
C ILE A 168 18.77 -13.38 0.10
N PHE A 169 19.07 -13.95 1.27
CA PHE A 169 20.04 -15.06 1.36
C PHE A 169 19.61 -16.25 0.50
N GLU A 170 18.36 -16.68 0.57
CA GLU A 170 17.86 -17.79 -0.24
C GLU A 170 17.89 -17.48 -1.73
N ASP A 171 17.48 -16.29 -2.12
CA ASP A 171 17.46 -15.83 -3.51
C ASP A 171 18.88 -15.72 -4.11
N GLU A 172 19.89 -15.32 -3.32
CA GLU A 172 21.28 -15.25 -3.76
C GLU A 172 21.93 -16.64 -3.97
N HIS A 173 21.39 -17.66 -3.30
CA HIS A 173 21.86 -19.03 -3.43
C HIS A 173 21.01 -19.87 -4.42
N ALA A 174 19.89 -19.33 -4.88
CA ALA A 174 19.06 -19.95 -5.89
C ALA A 174 19.72 -19.87 -7.29
N SER A 175 19.36 -20.81 -8.18
CA SER A 175 19.74 -20.70 -9.58
C SER A 175 19.06 -19.48 -10.20
N GLU A 176 19.63 -18.88 -11.25
CA GLU A 176 19.09 -17.68 -11.88
C GLU A 176 17.61 -17.83 -12.29
N GLN A 177 17.23 -19.02 -12.74
CA GLN A 177 15.85 -19.33 -13.14
C GLN A 177 14.89 -19.45 -11.96
N ASP A 178 15.38 -19.71 -10.75
CA ASP A 178 14.60 -19.92 -9.52
C ASP A 178 14.56 -18.66 -8.64
N GLN A 179 15.26 -17.59 -9.04
CA GLN A 179 15.25 -16.32 -8.32
C GLN A 179 13.87 -15.65 -8.32
N LEU A 180 13.59 -14.93 -7.24
CA LEU A 180 12.33 -14.20 -7.09
C LEU A 180 12.20 -13.07 -8.13
N SER A 181 11.06 -13.01 -8.76
CA SER A 181 10.69 -12.00 -9.73
C SER A 181 10.17 -10.72 -9.06
N PHE A 182 9.33 -10.87 -8.02
CA PHE A 182 8.75 -9.74 -7.27
C PHE A 182 8.33 -10.17 -5.86
N VAL A 183 8.00 -9.19 -5.03
CA VAL A 183 7.41 -9.38 -3.70
C VAL A 183 6.00 -8.80 -3.70
N LEU A 184 5.00 -9.63 -3.41
CA LEU A 184 3.62 -9.21 -3.20
C LEU A 184 3.44 -8.84 -1.72
N HIS A 185 3.12 -7.58 -1.43
CA HIS A 185 2.88 -7.11 -0.06
C HIS A 185 1.38 -6.93 0.17
N LEU A 186 0.80 -7.83 0.98
CA LEU A 186 -0.63 -7.95 1.19
C LEU A 186 -1.21 -6.98 2.23
N GLY A 187 -0.48 -5.93 2.58
CA GLY A 187 -0.91 -4.92 3.54
C GLY A 187 -0.26 -5.05 4.91
N ASP A 188 -0.61 -4.12 5.79
CA ASP A 188 0.08 -3.89 7.06
C ASP A 188 1.59 -3.67 6.87
N PHE A 189 1.92 -2.86 5.87
CA PHE A 189 3.29 -2.40 5.66
C PHE A 189 3.77 -1.52 6.81
N ILE A 190 2.85 -0.74 7.36
CA ILE A 190 3.04 0.00 8.61
C ILE A 190 2.02 -0.49 9.65
N TYR A 191 2.33 -0.25 10.93
CA TYR A 191 1.37 -0.33 12.01
C TYR A 191 1.23 1.06 12.60
N GLU A 192 0.07 1.65 12.43
CA GLU A 192 -0.21 3.03 12.84
C GLU A 192 -0.41 3.16 14.35
N LEU A 193 -0.70 2.06 15.04
CA LEU A 193 -0.71 2.01 16.50
C LEU A 193 0.71 1.88 17.01
N VAL A 194 1.22 2.87 17.72
CA VAL A 194 2.55 2.79 18.31
C VAL A 194 2.50 2.94 19.83
N TRP A 195 3.28 2.12 20.49
CA TRP A 195 3.50 2.28 21.93
C TRP A 195 4.77 3.07 22.17
N TYR A 196 4.70 4.01 23.08
CA TYR A 196 5.90 4.65 23.62
C TYR A 196 6.38 3.86 24.83
N PRO A 197 7.70 3.70 25.04
CA PRO A 197 8.23 2.94 26.17
C PRO A 197 7.75 3.40 27.55
N GLU A 198 7.46 4.69 27.71
CA GLU A 198 6.92 5.27 28.95
C GLU A 198 5.46 4.87 29.20
N ASP A 199 4.68 4.58 28.17
CA ASP A 199 3.28 4.17 28.31
C ASP A 199 3.16 2.65 28.42
N ARG A 200 4.03 1.92 27.71
CA ARG A 200 4.10 0.47 27.74
C ARG A 200 5.55 0.01 27.59
N ALA A 201 6.17 -0.42 28.70
CA ALA A 201 7.57 -0.81 28.69
C ALA A 201 7.84 -2.14 27.98
N THR A 202 6.87 -3.08 28.02
CA THR A 202 6.99 -4.41 27.42
C THR A 202 5.69 -4.84 26.74
N TYR A 203 5.82 -5.64 25.68
CA TYR A 203 4.73 -6.30 24.99
C TYR A 203 5.19 -7.69 24.50
N TYR A 204 4.43 -8.74 24.76
CA TYR A 204 4.82 -10.14 24.53
C TYR A 204 6.24 -10.45 25.05
N ASP A 205 6.53 -10.08 26.30
CA ASP A 205 7.82 -10.26 26.98
C ASP A 205 9.02 -9.60 26.27
N ARG A 206 8.78 -8.69 25.33
CA ARG A 206 9.80 -7.88 24.66
C ARG A 206 9.71 -6.43 25.10
N LYS A 207 10.85 -5.77 25.17
CA LYS A 207 10.90 -4.32 25.38
C LYS A 207 10.29 -3.62 24.18
N VAL A 208 9.35 -2.72 24.42
CA VAL A 208 8.83 -1.83 23.38
C VAL A 208 9.96 -0.90 22.94
N ARG A 209 10.21 -0.87 21.64
CA ARG A 209 11.16 0.05 21.03
C ARG A 209 10.41 1.31 20.61
N GLU A 210 10.99 2.48 20.90
CA GLU A 210 10.50 3.71 20.31
C GLU A 210 10.75 3.68 18.81
N LEU A 211 9.70 3.45 18.04
CA LEU A 211 9.76 3.38 16.58
C LEU A 211 9.64 4.78 15.96
N VAL A 212 8.66 5.53 16.41
CA VAL A 212 8.33 6.87 15.93
C VAL A 212 7.61 7.63 17.05
N ARG A 213 7.83 8.95 17.13
CA ARG A 213 6.95 9.87 17.85
C ARG A 213 6.16 10.66 16.83
N TYR A 214 4.85 10.60 16.94
CA TYR A 214 3.97 11.35 16.07
C TYR A 214 4.07 12.84 16.36
N PRO A 215 4.28 13.71 15.37
CA PRO A 215 4.30 15.16 15.55
C PRO A 215 3.05 15.73 16.23
N GLN A 216 1.87 15.15 15.91
CA GLN A 216 0.59 15.63 16.44
C GLN A 216 -0.31 14.50 16.98
N GLY A 217 0.14 13.27 16.97
CA GLY A 217 -0.64 12.06 17.27
C GLY A 217 -1.59 12.15 18.46
N GLU A 218 -2.65 11.35 18.40
CA GLU A 218 -3.62 11.20 19.49
C GLU A 218 -3.27 9.99 20.36
N LYS A 219 -3.31 10.15 21.69
CA LYS A 219 -3.16 9.04 22.63
C LYS A 219 -4.51 8.38 22.89
N ILE A 220 -4.59 7.08 22.59
CA ILE A 220 -5.76 6.24 22.89
C ILE A 220 -5.33 5.18 23.90
N SER A 221 -5.80 5.30 25.15
CA SER A 221 -5.36 4.39 26.24
C SER A 221 -3.84 4.44 26.43
N ASP A 222 -3.10 3.39 26.08
CA ASP A 222 -1.64 3.27 26.23
C ASP A 222 -0.89 3.24 24.89
N PHE A 223 -1.55 3.57 23.78
CA PHE A 223 -0.95 3.68 22.46
C PHE A 223 -1.27 5.02 21.80
N HIS A 224 -0.52 5.35 20.77
CA HIS A 224 -0.67 6.57 19.99
C HIS A 224 -1.02 6.24 18.54
N ILE A 225 -1.86 7.08 17.94
CA ILE A 225 -2.30 6.97 16.55
C ILE A 225 -1.98 8.25 15.77
N PRO A 226 -1.74 8.15 14.45
CA PRO A 226 -1.58 9.31 13.59
C PRO A 226 -2.94 10.00 13.38
N VAL A 227 -2.93 11.32 13.30
CA VAL A 227 -4.15 12.13 13.05
C VAL A 227 -4.13 12.89 11.73
N ASN A 228 -2.96 13.06 11.13
CA ASN A 228 -2.76 13.79 9.88
C ASN A 228 -1.68 13.17 9.00
N VAL A 229 -1.44 13.75 7.82
CA VAL A 229 -0.48 13.21 6.85
C VAL A 229 0.97 13.21 7.38
N ASP A 230 1.36 14.19 8.18
CA ASP A 230 2.75 14.25 8.70
C ASP A 230 3.03 13.15 9.71
N ASP A 231 2.04 12.77 10.50
CA ASP A 231 2.11 11.61 11.38
C ASP A 231 2.25 10.31 10.58
N TYR A 232 1.43 10.11 9.52
CA TYR A 232 1.56 8.94 8.65
C TYR A 232 2.89 8.92 7.91
N ARG A 233 3.37 10.05 7.40
CA ARG A 233 4.71 10.16 6.80
C ARG A 233 5.82 9.77 7.79
N ALA A 234 5.67 10.18 9.06
CA ALA A 234 6.65 9.84 10.11
C ALA A 234 6.73 8.33 10.34
N VAL A 235 5.60 7.62 10.43
CA VAL A 235 5.63 6.17 10.59
C VAL A 235 6.16 5.44 9.35
N TYR A 236 5.81 5.87 8.12
CA TYR A 236 6.42 5.30 6.91
C TYR A 236 7.93 5.44 6.89
N ARG A 237 8.46 6.63 7.21
CA ARG A 237 9.92 6.86 7.29
C ARG A 237 10.57 5.91 8.31
N SER A 238 9.96 5.75 9.47
CA SER A 238 10.49 4.88 10.53
C SER A 238 10.59 3.42 10.09
N TYR A 239 9.59 2.90 9.38
CA TYR A 239 9.63 1.54 8.82
C TYR A 239 10.69 1.41 7.74
N LEU A 240 10.82 2.42 6.87
CA LEU A 240 11.79 2.43 5.77
C LEU A 240 13.24 2.64 6.22
N HIS A 241 13.49 2.93 7.50
CA HIS A 241 14.85 2.93 8.05
C HIS A 241 15.35 1.52 8.41
N ASP A 242 14.52 0.48 8.33
CA ASP A 242 14.97 -0.90 8.53
C ASP A 242 15.89 -1.33 7.36
N PRO A 243 17.15 -1.75 7.62
CA PRO A 243 18.10 -2.04 6.56
C PRO A 243 17.74 -3.26 5.74
N ASP A 244 17.12 -4.28 6.32
CA ASP A 244 16.74 -5.50 5.62
C ASP A 244 15.57 -5.26 4.68
N LEU A 245 14.60 -4.43 5.10
CA LEU A 245 13.52 -3.95 4.24
C LEU A 245 14.04 -3.08 3.08
N GLN A 246 15.01 -2.18 3.35
CA GLN A 246 15.63 -1.38 2.30
C GLN A 246 16.37 -2.24 1.26
N ASP A 247 17.09 -3.26 1.72
CA ASP A 247 17.79 -4.19 0.85
C ASP A 247 16.82 -4.97 -0.04
N ALA A 248 15.70 -5.44 0.53
CA ALA A 248 14.65 -6.14 -0.22
C ALA A 248 13.99 -5.22 -1.26
N ARG A 249 13.63 -3.99 -0.88
CA ARG A 249 13.02 -3.01 -1.80
C ARG A 249 13.97 -2.56 -2.92
N ALA A 250 15.26 -2.52 -2.66
CA ALA A 250 16.26 -2.23 -3.69
C ALA A 250 16.53 -3.42 -4.62
N ARG A 251 16.19 -4.64 -4.22
CA ARG A 251 16.45 -5.88 -4.97
C ARG A 251 15.30 -6.31 -5.88
N TRP A 252 14.05 -6.21 -5.41
CA TRP A 252 12.88 -6.66 -6.15
C TRP A 252 11.84 -5.56 -6.33
N PRO A 253 11.07 -5.56 -7.41
CA PRO A 253 9.86 -4.78 -7.45
C PRO A 253 8.85 -5.31 -6.44
N PHE A 254 8.18 -4.39 -5.74
CA PHE A 254 7.09 -4.69 -4.83
C PHE A 254 5.75 -4.44 -5.52
N VAL A 255 4.78 -5.29 -5.20
CA VAL A 255 3.39 -5.12 -5.59
C VAL A 255 2.59 -4.93 -4.30
N PRO A 256 2.48 -3.69 -3.79
CA PRO A 256 1.87 -3.46 -2.50
C PRO A 256 0.37 -3.19 -2.61
N MET A 257 -0.36 -3.63 -1.59
CA MET A 257 -1.72 -3.23 -1.28
C MET A 257 -1.79 -2.83 0.19
N TRP A 258 -2.77 -2.04 0.58
CA TRP A 258 -3.04 -1.77 1.99
C TRP A 258 -3.93 -2.85 2.61
N ASP A 259 -3.84 -2.96 3.94
CA ASP A 259 -4.84 -3.59 4.77
C ASP A 259 -5.36 -2.57 5.81
N ASN A 260 -5.72 -2.99 7.00
CA ASN A 260 -6.33 -2.07 7.97
C ASN A 260 -5.31 -1.08 8.58
N HIS A 261 -4.10 -1.52 8.88
CA HIS A 261 -3.10 -0.69 9.58
C HIS A 261 -2.52 0.46 8.76
N GLU A 262 -2.66 0.46 7.44
CA GLU A 262 -2.35 1.65 6.64
C GLU A 262 -3.27 2.83 6.93
N PHE A 263 -4.47 2.56 7.45
CA PHE A 263 -5.42 3.60 7.88
C PHE A 263 -5.72 3.53 9.38
N SER A 264 -6.34 2.44 9.84
CA SER A 264 -6.77 2.28 11.22
C SER A 264 -7.06 0.83 11.55
N TRP A 265 -6.47 0.33 12.63
CA TRP A 265 -6.78 -0.97 13.20
C TRP A 265 -8.29 -1.17 13.32
N GLN A 266 -8.81 -2.30 12.81
CA GLN A 266 -10.23 -2.60 12.67
C GLN A 266 -11.06 -1.57 11.86
N GLY A 267 -10.41 -0.59 11.22
CA GLY A 267 -11.08 0.42 10.40
C GLY A 267 -11.66 -0.18 9.11
N TRP A 268 -12.76 0.43 8.65
CA TRP A 268 -13.42 0.09 7.41
C TRP A 268 -14.04 1.35 6.78
N GLN A 269 -14.06 1.41 5.45
CA GLN A 269 -14.41 2.63 4.72
C GLN A 269 -13.60 3.83 5.23
N SER A 270 -14.26 4.88 5.74
CA SER A 270 -13.61 6.02 6.39
C SER A 270 -13.90 6.09 7.90
N LEU A 271 -14.16 4.95 8.49
CA LEU A 271 -14.51 4.81 9.91
C LEU A 271 -13.36 4.13 10.65
N GLN A 272 -13.01 4.64 11.82
CA GLN A 272 -12.06 4.03 12.74
C GLN A 272 -12.78 3.35 13.89
N VAL A 273 -12.21 2.26 14.38
CA VAL A 273 -12.77 1.51 15.51
C VAL A 273 -11.70 1.35 16.59
N PHE A 274 -11.97 1.89 17.77
CA PHE A 274 -11.11 1.72 18.94
C PHE A 274 -11.96 1.45 20.17
N ASN A 275 -11.55 0.46 20.97
CA ASN A 275 -12.25 0.06 22.19
C ASN A 275 -13.76 -0.23 21.92
N GLY A 276 -14.07 -0.92 20.81
CA GLY A 276 -15.42 -1.25 20.40
C GLY A 276 -16.31 -0.05 19.97
N LYS A 277 -15.70 1.14 19.77
CA LYS A 277 -16.41 2.34 19.35
C LYS A 277 -16.01 2.76 17.94
N THR A 278 -16.99 2.78 17.04
CA THR A 278 -16.84 3.30 15.69
C THR A 278 -16.94 4.83 15.71
N ARG A 279 -16.00 5.51 15.03
CA ARG A 279 -15.96 6.97 14.90
C ARG A 279 -15.70 7.38 13.46
N PRO A 280 -16.28 8.48 12.98
CA PRO A 280 -15.91 9.09 11.71
C PRO A 280 -14.43 9.47 11.69
N ALA A 281 -13.76 9.24 10.55
CA ALA A 281 -12.35 9.56 10.39
C ALA A 281 -11.99 9.83 8.91
N GLN A 282 -12.84 10.58 8.20
CA GLN A 282 -12.68 10.89 6.78
C GLN A 282 -11.39 11.65 6.50
N THR A 283 -11.07 12.64 7.33
CA THR A 283 -9.83 13.43 7.21
C THR A 283 -8.60 12.56 7.41
N ARG A 284 -8.65 11.66 8.39
CA ARG A 284 -7.58 10.70 8.66
C ARG A 284 -7.44 9.67 7.54
N LYS A 285 -8.56 9.19 6.95
CA LYS A 285 -8.52 8.26 5.80
C LYS A 285 -7.81 8.90 4.61
N VAL A 286 -8.13 10.14 4.27
CA VAL A 286 -7.46 10.88 3.19
C VAL A 286 -5.96 11.04 3.46
N ALA A 287 -5.59 11.41 4.70
CA ALA A 287 -4.18 11.54 5.11
C ALA A 287 -3.40 10.20 4.98
N ALA A 288 -4.02 9.11 5.39
CA ALA A 288 -3.46 7.76 5.28
C ALA A 288 -3.24 7.36 3.80
N MET A 289 -4.23 7.60 2.95
CA MET A 289 -4.15 7.30 1.51
C MET A 289 -3.12 8.18 0.80
N GLN A 290 -2.98 9.44 1.19
CA GLN A 290 -1.92 10.31 0.70
C GLN A 290 -0.54 9.75 1.04
N ALA A 291 -0.28 9.41 2.30
CA ALA A 291 0.99 8.84 2.71
C ALA A 291 1.28 7.49 2.02
N PHE A 292 0.28 6.62 1.88
CA PHE A 292 0.43 5.39 1.11
C PHE A 292 0.85 5.67 -0.33
N PHE A 293 0.17 6.60 -1.00
CA PHE A 293 0.51 7.01 -2.36
C PHE A 293 1.95 7.54 -2.46
N GLU A 294 2.37 8.36 -1.51
CA GLU A 294 3.70 8.97 -1.50
C GLU A 294 4.82 7.95 -1.27
N TYR A 295 4.59 6.92 -0.43
CA TYR A 295 5.65 6.01 0.04
C TYR A 295 5.66 4.63 -0.61
N GLN A 296 4.60 4.25 -1.33
CA GLN A 296 4.53 2.95 -2.00
C GLN A 296 4.67 3.08 -3.52
N PRO A 297 5.54 2.26 -4.13
CA PRO A 297 5.77 2.27 -5.58
C PRO A 297 4.66 1.50 -6.31
N ALA A 298 3.41 1.92 -6.16
CA ALA A 298 2.25 1.27 -6.74
C ALA A 298 1.53 2.18 -7.76
N ARG A 299 0.97 1.60 -8.81
CA ARG A 299 0.20 2.30 -9.85
C ARG A 299 -1.25 2.49 -9.41
N MET A 300 -1.43 3.28 -8.36
CA MET A 300 -2.75 3.60 -7.83
C MET A 300 -3.45 4.65 -8.67
N MET A 301 -4.78 4.57 -8.73
CA MET A 301 -5.60 5.61 -9.32
C MET A 301 -6.10 6.54 -8.22
N LYS A 302 -6.01 7.84 -8.42
CA LYS A 302 -6.55 8.86 -7.52
C LYS A 302 -7.64 9.67 -8.23
N SER A 303 -8.53 10.27 -7.46
CA SER A 303 -9.60 11.08 -7.99
C SER A 303 -9.03 12.23 -8.84
N GLY A 304 -9.37 12.26 -10.13
CA GLY A 304 -8.95 13.31 -11.06
C GLY A 304 -7.50 13.33 -11.49
N GLY A 305 -6.72 12.27 -11.21
CA GLY A 305 -5.31 12.23 -11.58
C GLY A 305 -4.73 10.84 -11.84
N SER A 306 -3.46 10.80 -12.27
CA SER A 306 -2.70 9.56 -12.50
C SER A 306 -1.86 9.18 -11.28
N SER A 307 -1.26 7.98 -11.31
CA SER A 307 -0.33 7.52 -10.29
C SER A 307 1.02 8.26 -10.27
N LEU A 308 1.27 9.16 -11.22
CA LEU A 308 2.54 9.88 -11.37
C LEU A 308 2.47 11.32 -10.84
N GLU A 309 1.27 11.87 -10.66
CA GLU A 309 1.08 13.22 -10.17
C GLU A 309 1.17 13.29 -8.65
N VAL A 310 1.48 14.46 -8.11
CA VAL A 310 1.40 14.72 -6.68
C VAL A 310 -0.03 14.49 -6.20
N PHE A 311 -0.18 13.89 -5.03
CA PHE A 311 -1.48 13.66 -4.43
C PHE A 311 -2.10 15.00 -4.01
N SER A 312 -3.31 15.28 -4.51
CA SER A 312 -4.09 16.44 -4.11
C SER A 312 -5.21 15.96 -3.19
N PRO A 313 -5.09 16.14 -1.86
CA PRO A 313 -6.07 15.63 -0.93
C PRO A 313 -7.44 16.30 -1.16
N PRO A 314 -8.52 15.50 -1.32
CA PRO A 314 -9.85 16.07 -1.41
C PRO A 314 -10.25 16.71 -0.08
N GLN A 315 -11.07 17.75 -0.15
CA GLN A 315 -11.59 18.41 1.04
C GLN A 315 -12.73 17.58 1.63
N VAL A 316 -12.53 17.10 2.83
CA VAL A 316 -13.52 16.32 3.60
C VAL A 316 -13.58 16.83 5.03
N LYS A 317 -14.66 16.47 5.73
CA LYS A 317 -14.83 16.70 7.17
C LYS A 317 -15.27 15.41 7.82
N ASP A 318 -14.85 15.18 9.05
CA ASP A 318 -15.33 14.07 9.83
C ASP A 318 -16.81 14.29 10.18
N ALA A 319 -17.63 13.38 9.70
CA ALA A 319 -19.08 13.42 9.88
C ALA A 319 -19.63 11.99 10.05
N PRO A 320 -20.72 11.79 10.81
CA PRO A 320 -21.34 10.50 10.94
C PRO A 320 -21.65 9.86 9.59
N VAL A 321 -21.49 8.54 9.51
CA VAL A 321 -21.94 7.71 8.38
C VAL A 321 -23.11 6.90 8.89
N THR A 322 -24.31 7.17 8.39
CA THR A 322 -25.58 6.66 8.92
C THR A 322 -26.51 6.09 7.87
N VAL A 323 -26.29 6.48 6.61
CA VAL A 323 -27.08 6.01 5.46
C VAL A 323 -26.24 5.02 4.67
N PHE A 324 -26.65 3.77 4.65
CA PHE A 324 -25.97 2.71 3.92
C PHE A 324 -26.85 2.20 2.78
N ASP A 325 -26.23 1.90 1.64
CA ASP A 325 -26.92 1.24 0.54
C ASP A 325 -27.19 -0.25 0.83
N GLU A 326 -27.76 -0.94 -0.13
CA GLU A 326 -28.06 -2.37 -0.03
C GLU A 326 -26.83 -3.30 0.03
N HIS A 327 -25.63 -2.74 -0.14
CA HIS A 327 -24.34 -3.43 -0.01
C HIS A 327 -23.55 -2.96 1.23
N GLY A 328 -24.14 -2.13 2.09
CA GLY A 328 -23.48 -1.63 3.30
C GLY A 328 -22.44 -0.55 3.06
N LEU A 329 -22.45 0.12 1.89
CA LEU A 329 -21.59 1.26 1.61
C LEU A 329 -22.24 2.56 2.09
N GLY A 330 -21.55 3.31 2.95
CA GLY A 330 -22.00 4.61 3.48
C GLY A 330 -22.11 5.66 2.38
N GLN A 331 -23.29 6.28 2.28
CA GLN A 331 -23.66 7.16 1.16
C GLN A 331 -23.36 8.63 1.40
N GLU A 332 -22.88 9.00 2.57
CA GLU A 332 -22.50 10.39 2.87
C GLU A 332 -21.32 10.84 1.98
N ALA A 333 -21.45 12.06 1.43
CA ALA A 333 -20.48 12.60 0.49
C ALA A 333 -19.03 12.61 1.02
N ASN A 334 -18.83 12.91 2.31
CA ASN A 334 -17.50 12.88 2.92
C ASN A 334 -16.92 11.46 2.97
N ASN A 335 -17.75 10.44 3.26
CA ASN A 335 -17.32 9.03 3.25
C ASN A 335 -16.91 8.61 1.84
N LEU A 336 -17.79 8.82 0.86
CA LEU A 336 -17.52 8.47 -0.55
C LEU A 336 -16.29 9.19 -1.10
N THR A 337 -16.13 10.46 -0.78
CA THR A 337 -14.94 11.24 -1.18
C THR A 337 -13.67 10.70 -0.54
N ALA A 338 -13.70 10.34 0.74
CA ALA A 338 -12.53 9.83 1.45
C ALA A 338 -12.09 8.46 0.94
N ILE A 339 -13.02 7.51 0.78
CA ILE A 339 -12.69 6.16 0.32
C ILE A 339 -12.25 6.12 -1.15
N ASN A 340 -12.76 7.03 -1.98
CA ASN A 340 -12.39 7.16 -3.39
C ASN A 340 -11.22 8.14 -3.62
N SER A 341 -10.60 8.68 -2.57
CA SER A 341 -9.41 9.53 -2.72
C SER A 341 -8.24 8.80 -3.36
N LEU A 342 -8.16 7.49 -3.15
CA LEU A 342 -7.21 6.59 -3.77
C LEU A 342 -7.89 5.23 -4.05
N THR A 343 -7.80 4.74 -5.28
CA THR A 343 -8.30 3.41 -5.68
C THR A 343 -7.13 2.45 -5.78
N GLY A 344 -7.15 1.40 -4.97
CA GLY A 344 -6.06 0.43 -4.85
C GLY A 344 -6.24 -0.84 -5.65
N TYR A 345 -7.47 -1.29 -5.86
CA TYR A 345 -7.72 -2.51 -6.59
C TYR A 345 -7.32 -2.38 -8.07
N ARG A 346 -6.61 -3.37 -8.56
CA ARG A 346 -6.03 -3.37 -9.90
C ARG A 346 -5.61 -4.77 -10.33
N SER A 347 -5.36 -4.98 -11.62
CA SER A 347 -4.75 -6.21 -12.12
C SER A 347 -3.37 -5.96 -12.70
N LEU A 348 -2.49 -6.95 -12.56
CA LEU A 348 -1.17 -6.99 -13.14
C LEU A 348 -0.97 -8.33 -13.85
N ARG A 349 -0.56 -8.26 -15.11
CA ARG A 349 -0.24 -9.45 -15.91
C ARG A 349 1.23 -9.81 -15.78
N TRP A 350 1.52 -11.07 -15.49
CA TRP A 350 2.88 -11.60 -15.40
C TRP A 350 3.02 -12.82 -16.32
N GLY A 351 3.43 -12.57 -17.55
CA GLY A 351 3.52 -13.61 -18.57
C GLY A 351 2.18 -14.23 -18.93
N ARG A 352 2.23 -15.44 -19.48
CA ARG A 352 1.04 -16.14 -19.98
C ARG A 352 0.18 -16.71 -18.85
N ASN A 353 0.81 -17.17 -17.78
CA ASN A 353 0.18 -18.07 -16.82
C ASN A 353 -0.29 -17.40 -15.53
N VAL A 354 0.09 -16.13 -15.25
CA VAL A 354 -0.25 -15.44 -14.02
C VAL A 354 -0.89 -14.09 -14.30
N GLU A 355 -2.05 -13.87 -13.70
CA GLU A 355 -2.68 -12.58 -13.55
C GLU A 355 -2.98 -12.35 -12.07
N LEU A 356 -2.48 -11.25 -11.55
CA LEU A 356 -2.70 -10.84 -10.16
C LEU A 356 -3.91 -9.92 -10.11
N MET A 357 -4.99 -10.38 -9.49
CA MET A 357 -6.15 -9.56 -9.17
C MET A 357 -5.98 -9.06 -7.72
N ILE A 358 -5.60 -7.80 -7.57
CA ILE A 358 -5.31 -7.18 -6.27
C ILE A 358 -6.56 -6.46 -5.82
N THR A 359 -7.15 -6.90 -4.71
CA THR A 359 -8.40 -6.38 -4.15
C THR A 359 -8.17 -5.37 -3.02
N ASP A 360 -9.11 -4.45 -2.85
CA ASP A 360 -9.22 -3.56 -1.69
C ASP A 360 -10.31 -4.08 -0.76
N GLU A 361 -9.91 -4.67 0.34
CA GLU A 361 -10.82 -5.29 1.30
C GLU A 361 -11.19 -4.35 2.46
N ARG A 362 -10.83 -3.07 2.38
CA ARG A 362 -11.05 -2.10 3.44
C ARG A 362 -11.92 -0.91 3.07
N SER A 363 -11.76 -0.38 1.84
CA SER A 363 -12.45 0.86 1.47
C SER A 363 -13.93 0.67 1.16
N TYR A 364 -14.34 -0.54 0.76
CA TYR A 364 -15.71 -0.78 0.28
C TYR A 364 -16.46 -1.85 1.08
N ARG A 365 -15.86 -2.37 2.14
CA ARG A 365 -16.48 -3.41 2.96
C ARG A 365 -17.59 -2.86 3.85
N SER A 366 -18.55 -3.70 4.17
CA SER A 366 -19.52 -3.43 5.22
C SER A 366 -18.89 -3.51 6.62
N GLU A 367 -19.63 -3.07 7.62
CA GLU A 367 -19.27 -3.25 9.03
C GLU A 367 -19.10 -4.74 9.38
N ASP A 368 -18.26 -5.04 10.34
CA ASP A 368 -18.15 -6.41 10.89
C ASP A 368 -19.53 -6.91 11.33
N PRO A 369 -20.02 -8.03 10.80
CA PRO A 369 -21.35 -8.53 11.11
C PRO A 369 -21.52 -8.89 12.60
N GLY A 370 -20.43 -9.18 13.29
CA GLY A 370 -20.38 -9.46 14.72
C GLY A 370 -20.55 -8.23 15.60
N SER A 371 -20.30 -7.02 15.09
CA SER A 371 -20.24 -5.77 15.86
C SER A 371 -21.54 -5.40 16.60
N LYS A 372 -22.69 -5.91 16.13
CA LYS A 372 -23.98 -5.69 16.73
C LYS A 372 -24.29 -6.60 17.92
N PHE A 373 -23.50 -7.63 18.13
CA PHE A 373 -23.71 -8.62 19.17
C PHE A 373 -22.81 -8.35 20.38
N ASP A 374 -23.23 -8.81 21.54
CA ASP A 374 -22.36 -8.87 22.71
C ASP A 374 -21.17 -9.80 22.44
N ASP A 375 -19.96 -9.43 22.84
CA ASP A 375 -18.74 -10.22 22.68
C ASP A 375 -18.88 -11.66 23.20
N ALA A 376 -19.74 -11.87 24.20
CA ALA A 376 -20.03 -13.18 24.75
C ALA A 376 -21.07 -13.97 23.92
N ALA A 377 -21.77 -13.35 22.98
CA ALA A 377 -22.90 -13.99 22.28
C ALA A 377 -22.48 -15.30 21.59
N PHE A 378 -21.36 -15.26 20.87
CA PHE A 378 -20.82 -16.39 20.12
C PHE A 378 -19.46 -16.84 20.65
N PHE A 379 -19.13 -16.49 21.92
CA PHE A 379 -17.85 -16.83 22.53
C PHE A 379 -17.68 -18.35 22.67
N ASN A 380 -16.59 -18.85 22.12
CA ASN A 380 -16.08 -20.19 22.35
C ASN A 380 -14.70 -20.09 23.00
N LYS A 381 -14.51 -20.70 24.17
CA LYS A 381 -13.26 -20.66 24.94
C LYS A 381 -12.05 -21.22 24.16
N ASP A 382 -12.29 -22.18 23.27
CA ASP A 382 -11.25 -22.86 22.48
C ASP A 382 -10.92 -22.08 21.19
N TYR A 383 -11.85 -21.22 20.73
CA TYR A 383 -11.73 -20.42 19.50
C TYR A 383 -12.31 -19.02 19.70
N SER A 384 -11.78 -18.30 20.68
CA SER A 384 -12.33 -17.02 21.14
C SER A 384 -12.33 -15.91 20.08
N GLN A 385 -11.59 -16.08 18.99
CA GLN A 385 -11.49 -15.10 17.90
C GLN A 385 -12.32 -15.48 16.66
N PHE A 386 -13.04 -16.62 16.71
CA PHE A 386 -13.77 -17.12 15.54
C PHE A 386 -15.25 -17.28 15.84
N VAL A 387 -16.08 -16.86 14.88
CA VAL A 387 -17.50 -17.15 14.82
C VAL A 387 -17.68 -18.45 14.02
N PRO A 388 -18.46 -19.44 14.50
CA PRO A 388 -18.73 -20.66 13.73
C PRO A 388 -19.37 -20.37 12.38
N GLU A 389 -19.03 -21.16 11.37
CA GLU A 389 -19.47 -20.97 9.98
C GLU A 389 -21.00 -20.87 9.88
N GLU A 390 -21.73 -21.75 10.54
CA GLU A 390 -23.19 -21.75 10.54
C GLU A 390 -23.83 -20.50 11.16
N VAL A 391 -23.12 -19.85 12.10
CA VAL A 391 -23.53 -18.55 12.66
C VAL A 391 -23.17 -17.45 11.69
N LEU A 392 -21.96 -17.52 11.13
CA LEU A 392 -21.42 -16.52 10.19
C LEU A 392 -22.30 -16.42 8.95
N GLU A 393 -22.72 -17.55 8.35
CA GLU A 393 -23.64 -17.58 7.20
C GLU A 393 -24.94 -16.80 7.46
N ILE A 394 -25.50 -16.93 8.68
CA ILE A 394 -26.73 -16.23 9.04
C ILE A 394 -26.50 -14.73 9.17
N ILE A 395 -25.44 -14.32 9.89
CA ILE A 395 -25.19 -12.91 10.16
C ILE A 395 -24.63 -12.17 8.95
N ASP A 396 -23.88 -12.86 8.08
CA ASP A 396 -23.41 -12.32 6.80
C ASP A 396 -24.55 -12.17 5.80
N GLY A 397 -25.42 -13.18 5.70
CA GLY A 397 -26.57 -13.15 4.81
C GLY A 397 -27.60 -12.08 5.17
N GLY A 398 -27.67 -11.70 6.44
CA GLY A 398 -28.60 -10.68 6.91
C GLY A 398 -30.05 -10.97 6.47
N ARG A 399 -30.73 -9.94 5.92
CA ARG A 399 -32.11 -10.07 5.40
C ARG A 399 -32.23 -11.05 4.21
N ASP A 400 -31.14 -11.29 3.48
CA ASP A 400 -31.15 -12.13 2.27
C ASP A 400 -30.85 -13.60 2.57
N TYR A 401 -30.51 -13.93 3.83
CA TYR A 401 -30.24 -15.29 4.27
C TYR A 401 -31.46 -16.23 3.94
N ASN A 402 -31.13 -17.42 3.46
CA ASN A 402 -32.11 -18.45 3.09
C ASN A 402 -33.25 -17.92 2.18
N GLY A 403 -32.88 -17.17 1.13
CA GLY A 403 -33.83 -16.60 0.17
C GLY A 403 -34.78 -15.56 0.78
N GLY A 404 -34.29 -14.72 1.67
CA GLY A 404 -35.07 -13.66 2.33
C GLY A 404 -35.87 -14.11 3.54
N LYS A 405 -35.49 -15.22 4.16
CA LYS A 405 -36.16 -15.80 5.34
C LYS A 405 -35.17 -16.03 6.49
N PRO A 406 -34.47 -14.97 6.98
CA PRO A 406 -33.55 -15.10 8.09
C PRO A 406 -34.29 -15.52 9.37
N PRO A 407 -33.67 -16.35 10.23
CA PRO A 407 -34.31 -16.75 11.50
C PRO A 407 -34.35 -15.57 12.48
N ASP A 408 -35.34 -15.57 13.38
CA ASP A 408 -35.44 -14.58 14.46
C ASP A 408 -34.35 -14.76 15.52
N THR A 409 -33.88 -15.99 15.70
CA THR A 409 -32.85 -16.36 16.67
C THR A 409 -31.80 -17.24 16.02
N ILE A 410 -30.57 -17.09 16.49
CA ILE A 410 -29.39 -17.88 16.07
C ILE A 410 -29.05 -18.84 17.21
N ARG A 411 -28.93 -20.12 16.89
CA ARG A 411 -28.49 -21.14 17.86
C ARG A 411 -26.96 -21.22 17.86
N PHE A 412 -26.38 -21.18 19.06
CA PHE A 412 -24.97 -21.40 19.26
C PHE A 412 -24.73 -22.29 20.47
N GLY A 413 -24.43 -23.56 20.23
CA GLY A 413 -24.41 -24.59 21.27
C GLY A 413 -25.77 -24.72 21.95
N ASP A 414 -25.82 -24.55 23.27
CA ASP A 414 -27.05 -24.56 24.07
C ASP A 414 -27.73 -23.21 24.22
N ARG A 415 -27.15 -22.16 23.60
CA ARG A 415 -27.69 -20.78 23.67
C ARG A 415 -28.52 -20.45 22.44
N GLN A 416 -29.50 -19.57 22.67
CA GLN A 416 -30.25 -18.89 21.60
C GLN A 416 -29.98 -17.37 21.72
N VAL A 417 -29.53 -16.78 20.62
CA VAL A 417 -29.22 -15.34 20.52
C VAL A 417 -30.20 -14.71 19.53
N SER A 418 -30.77 -13.56 19.86
CA SER A 418 -31.62 -12.82 18.91
C SER A 418 -30.82 -12.45 17.67
N ASN A 419 -31.38 -12.67 16.48
CA ASN A 419 -30.70 -12.26 15.23
C ASN A 419 -30.86 -10.75 15.01
N LEU A 420 -29.85 -10.00 15.41
CA LEU A 420 -29.82 -8.53 15.27
C LEU A 420 -29.54 -8.08 13.82
N ARG A 421 -29.15 -9.01 12.95
CA ARG A 421 -28.83 -8.75 11.55
C ARG A 421 -29.97 -9.06 10.57
N LYS A 422 -31.07 -9.63 11.02
CA LYS A 422 -32.17 -10.11 10.15
C LYS A 422 -32.80 -9.06 9.24
N ALA A 423 -32.67 -7.78 9.57
CA ALA A 423 -33.20 -6.67 8.76
C ALA A 423 -32.11 -5.93 7.96
N ASP A 424 -30.84 -6.25 8.21
CA ASP A 424 -29.74 -5.58 7.58
C ASP A 424 -29.43 -6.17 6.18
N PRO A 425 -28.76 -5.41 5.31
CA PRO A 425 -28.22 -5.94 4.05
C PRO A 425 -27.24 -7.09 4.28
N ALA A 426 -27.09 -7.94 3.28
CA ALA A 426 -26.00 -8.92 3.25
C ALA A 426 -24.63 -8.23 3.32
N GLN A 427 -23.66 -8.91 3.92
CA GLN A 427 -22.31 -8.39 4.06
C GLN A 427 -21.57 -8.41 2.71
N THR A 428 -20.64 -7.50 2.57
CA THR A 428 -19.68 -7.50 1.47
C THR A 428 -18.29 -7.08 1.95
N ILE A 429 -17.26 -7.68 1.36
CA ILE A 429 -15.87 -7.27 1.56
C ILE A 429 -15.46 -6.33 0.43
N LEU A 430 -15.87 -6.60 -0.80
CA LEU A 430 -15.42 -5.86 -1.98
C LEU A 430 -16.32 -4.68 -2.36
N GLY A 431 -17.56 -4.63 -1.84
CA GLY A 431 -18.59 -3.73 -2.35
C GLY A 431 -19.07 -4.14 -3.74
N ALA A 432 -20.10 -3.46 -4.25
CA ALA A 432 -20.72 -3.83 -5.53
C ALA A 432 -19.81 -3.57 -6.74
N GLU A 433 -19.18 -2.41 -6.78
CA GLU A 433 -18.41 -1.95 -7.94
C GLU A 433 -17.12 -2.76 -8.14
N GLN A 434 -16.36 -2.97 -7.07
CA GLN A 434 -15.15 -3.79 -7.12
C GLN A 434 -15.46 -5.26 -7.38
N LYS A 435 -16.56 -5.79 -6.80
CA LYS A 435 -17.03 -7.15 -7.06
C LYS A 435 -17.35 -7.34 -8.55
N ALA A 436 -18.01 -6.37 -9.19
CA ALA A 436 -18.32 -6.42 -10.61
C ALA A 436 -17.05 -6.34 -11.50
N TRP A 437 -16.03 -5.62 -11.03
CA TRP A 437 -14.72 -5.59 -11.70
C TRP A 437 -13.97 -6.92 -11.56
N PHE A 438 -14.08 -7.57 -10.41
CA PHE A 438 -13.38 -8.82 -10.11
C PHE A 438 -13.96 -10.03 -10.88
N LEU A 439 -15.30 -10.09 -11.09
CA LEU A 439 -16.00 -11.16 -11.81
C LEU A 439 -15.98 -11.00 -13.34
#